data_1edcab30839bcfc85a6ec0df3acf72c2
#
_entry.id   1edcab30839bcfc85a6ec0df3acf72c2
#
_cell.length_a   1.000
_cell.length_b   1.000
_cell.length_c   1.000
_cell.angle_alpha   90.00
_cell.angle_beta   90.00
_cell.angle_gamma   90.00
#
_symmetry.space_group_name_H-M   'P 1'
#
loop_
_entity.id
_entity.type
_entity.pdbx_description
1 polymer ?
#
loop_
_entity_poly.entity_id
_entity_poly.type
_entity_poly.pdbx_seq_one_letter_code
_entity_poly.pdbx_strand_id
1 'polypeptide(L)'
;MKRVILKVNQGREFLFSTPTKSIEFLNGLCILFFGLVVLLYISSLGTYKFYASFSSIAPIWVWWISIIVGFIQLRNTGKNTLESNIMSVLMLKVSAFLWLLFAILFGAEYPPLSTGFFTYLWFSVVCLLGGFHLGAQNTYELLLREAYRNN
;
A
#
# COMPACT_ATOMS: atom_id res chain seq x y z
N MET A 1 23.45 3.27 -22.66
CA MET A 1 22.69 4.45 -22.22
C MET A 1 21.29 4.54 -22.85
N LYS A 2 21.09 4.49 -24.18
CA LYS A 2 19.75 4.52 -24.82
C LYS A 2 18.75 3.46 -24.32
N ARG A 3 19.19 2.20 -24.08
CA ARG A 3 18.32 1.11 -23.58
C ARG A 3 17.82 1.34 -22.14
N VAL A 4 18.61 2.01 -21.31
CA VAL A 4 18.19 2.33 -19.92
C VAL A 4 17.15 3.44 -19.94
N ILE A 5 17.34 4.49 -20.74
CA ILE A 5 16.39 5.60 -20.90
C ILE A 5 15.05 5.08 -21.45
N LEU A 6 15.08 4.16 -22.43
CA LEU A 6 13.87 3.55 -22.99
C LEU A 6 13.10 2.75 -21.94
N LYS A 7 13.78 1.95 -21.11
CA LYS A 7 13.15 1.19 -20.01
C LYS A 7 12.57 2.09 -18.93
N VAL A 8 13.25 3.18 -18.59
CA VAL A 8 12.75 4.16 -17.62
C VAL A 8 11.51 4.87 -18.15
N ASN A 9 11.48 5.28 -19.43
CA ASN A 9 10.30 5.89 -20.02
C ASN A 9 9.12 4.92 -20.13
N GLN A 10 9.36 3.67 -20.53
CA GLN A 10 8.31 2.64 -20.54
C GLN A 10 7.77 2.37 -19.13
N GLY A 11 8.63 2.30 -18.12
CA GLY A 11 8.22 2.17 -16.73
C GLY A 11 7.38 3.36 -16.24
N ARG A 12 7.76 4.58 -16.62
CA ARG A 12 7.00 5.79 -16.28
C ARG A 12 5.62 5.80 -16.95
N GLU A 13 5.54 5.53 -18.24
CA GLU A 13 4.27 5.46 -18.97
C GLU A 13 3.36 4.38 -18.39
N PHE A 14 3.92 3.24 -18.02
CA PHE A 14 3.18 2.15 -17.39
C PHE A 14 2.63 2.54 -16.00
N LEU A 15 3.45 3.15 -15.14
CA LEU A 15 3.05 3.56 -13.79
C LEU A 15 1.96 4.65 -13.81
N PHE A 16 2.00 5.54 -14.79
CA PHE A 16 1.04 6.64 -14.89
C PHE A 16 -0.08 6.40 -15.91
N SER A 17 -0.13 5.22 -16.53
CA SER A 17 -1.21 4.85 -17.47
C SER A 17 -2.57 4.75 -16.79
N THR A 18 -2.59 4.36 -15.51
CA THR A 18 -3.82 4.32 -14.70
C THR A 18 -3.58 4.89 -13.31
N PRO A 19 -4.52 5.69 -12.76
CA PRO A 19 -4.39 6.25 -11.41
C PRO A 19 -4.18 5.19 -10.33
N THR A 20 -4.80 4.02 -10.48
CA THR A 20 -4.70 2.89 -9.54
C THR A 20 -3.30 2.29 -9.45
N LYS A 21 -2.57 2.20 -10.56
CA LYS A 21 -1.18 1.71 -10.56
C LYS A 21 -0.23 2.67 -9.84
N SER A 22 -0.45 3.97 -10.00
CA SER A 22 0.30 4.98 -9.26
C SER A 22 0.04 4.90 -7.74
N ILE A 23 -1.22 4.75 -7.34
CA ILE A 23 -1.60 4.58 -5.93
C ILE A 23 -0.96 3.31 -5.37
N GLU A 24 -1.03 2.20 -6.10
CA GLU A 24 -0.45 0.91 -5.70
C GLU A 24 1.06 1.03 -5.48
N PHE A 25 1.78 1.65 -6.41
CA PHE A 25 3.22 1.85 -6.33
C PHE A 25 3.61 2.73 -5.14
N LEU A 26 3.00 3.91 -5.02
CA LEU A 26 3.30 4.86 -3.94
C LEU A 26 2.96 4.26 -2.58
N ASN A 27 1.81 3.61 -2.47
CA ASN A 27 1.43 2.95 -1.22
C ASN A 27 2.39 1.81 -0.87
N GLY A 28 2.78 0.98 -1.85
CA GLY A 28 3.75 -0.10 -1.65
C GLY A 28 5.09 0.42 -1.11
N LEU A 29 5.59 1.54 -1.67
CA LEU A 29 6.80 2.20 -1.17
C LEU A 29 6.59 2.73 0.26
N CYS A 30 5.52 3.48 0.49
CA CYS A 30 5.28 4.09 1.80
C CYS A 30 5.16 3.05 2.91
N ILE A 31 4.39 1.98 2.71
CA ILE A 31 4.16 0.96 3.74
C ILE A 31 5.40 0.09 3.98
N LEU A 32 6.17 -0.21 2.91
CA LEU A 32 7.44 -0.94 3.00
C LEU A 32 8.46 -0.12 3.80
N PHE A 33 8.69 1.14 3.42
CA PHE A 33 9.64 2.00 4.13
C PHE A 33 9.22 2.28 5.56
N PHE A 34 7.92 2.47 5.81
CA PHE A 34 7.42 2.65 7.17
C PHE A 34 7.71 1.43 8.03
N GLY A 35 7.41 0.22 7.55
CA GLY A 35 7.74 -1.02 8.25
C GLY A 35 9.23 -1.22 8.50
N LEU A 36 10.08 -0.92 7.49
CA LEU A 36 11.55 -1.00 7.61
C LEU A 36 12.09 -0.01 8.62
N VAL A 37 11.68 1.27 8.55
CA VAL A 37 12.12 2.30 9.48
C VAL A 37 11.79 1.90 10.91
N VAL A 38 10.57 1.46 11.18
CA VAL A 38 10.19 1.07 12.53
C VAL A 38 10.98 -0.16 13.00
N LEU A 39 11.18 -1.18 12.16
CA LEU A 39 11.98 -2.36 12.54
C LEU A 39 13.44 -2.03 12.81
N LEU A 40 14.08 -1.23 11.95
CA LEU A 40 15.48 -0.84 12.11
C LEU A 40 15.70 0.03 13.35
N TYR A 41 14.70 0.83 13.70
CA TYR A 41 14.78 1.76 14.82
C TYR A 41 14.20 1.20 16.13
N ILE A 42 13.53 0.04 16.13
CA ILE A 42 12.99 -0.57 17.36
C ILE A 42 14.06 -0.71 18.46
N SER A 43 15.32 -0.99 18.09
CA SER A 43 16.42 -1.09 19.04
C SER A 43 16.94 0.26 19.56
N SER A 44 16.79 1.33 18.78
CA SER A 44 17.26 2.69 19.11
C SER A 44 16.13 3.65 19.49
N LEU A 45 14.89 3.34 19.14
CA LEU A 45 13.71 4.18 19.38
C LEU A 45 13.20 4.13 20.82
N GLY A 46 13.67 3.21 21.63
CA GLY A 46 13.40 3.20 23.07
C GLY A 46 13.82 4.47 23.81
N THR A 47 14.64 5.32 23.19
CA THR A 47 15.01 6.65 23.70
C THR A 47 14.00 7.75 23.37
N TYR A 48 13.13 7.53 22.37
CA TYR A 48 12.09 8.48 22.00
C TYR A 48 10.73 7.98 22.48
N LYS A 49 10.10 8.68 23.41
CA LYS A 49 8.77 8.33 23.99
C LYS A 49 7.72 7.99 22.93
N PHE A 50 7.76 8.65 21.78
CA PHE A 50 6.88 8.43 20.66
C PHE A 50 6.88 7.00 20.12
N TYR A 51 8.06 6.41 19.97
CA TYR A 51 8.19 5.06 19.41
C TYR A 51 8.15 3.97 20.49
N ALA A 52 8.44 4.31 21.74
CA ALA A 52 8.28 3.40 22.88
C ALA A 52 6.82 2.96 23.02
N SER A 53 5.87 3.88 22.85
CA SER A 53 4.44 3.58 22.87
C SER A 53 4.03 2.71 21.66
N PHE A 54 4.56 2.99 20.47
CA PHE A 54 4.32 2.15 19.30
C PHE A 54 4.83 0.72 19.46
N SER A 55 6.02 0.55 20.04
CA SER A 55 6.59 -0.79 20.26
C SER A 55 5.85 -1.58 21.33
N SER A 56 5.19 -0.91 22.29
CA SER A 56 4.40 -1.57 23.33
C SER A 56 3.00 -1.97 22.86
N ILE A 57 2.41 -1.22 21.92
CA ILE A 57 1.02 -1.41 21.46
C ILE A 57 0.96 -2.24 20.16
N ALA A 58 1.90 -2.02 19.24
CA ALA A 58 1.96 -2.77 17.99
C ALA A 58 3.03 -3.87 18.09
N PRO A 59 2.62 -5.14 18.15
CA PRO A 59 3.55 -6.25 18.20
C PRO A 59 4.41 -6.30 16.92
N ILE A 60 5.64 -6.81 17.06
CA ILE A 60 6.66 -6.83 15.99
C ILE A 60 6.18 -7.44 14.67
N TRP A 61 5.22 -8.34 14.69
CA TRP A 61 4.66 -8.96 13.50
C TRP A 61 3.88 -7.96 12.60
N VAL A 62 3.34 -6.87 13.15
CA VAL A 62 2.65 -5.81 12.36
C VAL A 62 3.64 -5.16 11.39
N TRP A 63 4.87 -4.93 11.83
CA TRP A 63 5.93 -4.32 11.01
C TRP A 63 6.39 -5.27 9.90
N TRP A 64 6.51 -6.56 10.22
CA TRP A 64 6.80 -7.59 9.22
C TRP A 64 5.69 -7.71 8.17
N ILE A 65 4.42 -7.67 8.58
CA ILE A 65 3.30 -7.66 7.66
C ILE A 65 3.36 -6.43 6.75
N SER A 66 3.66 -5.25 7.28
CA SER A 66 3.79 -4.02 6.48
C SER A 66 4.86 -4.15 5.41
N ILE A 67 6.03 -4.71 5.75
CA ILE A 67 7.11 -4.97 4.78
C ILE A 67 6.67 -5.96 3.71
N ILE A 68 6.05 -7.07 4.09
CA ILE A 68 5.59 -8.11 3.17
C ILE A 68 4.54 -7.55 2.22
N VAL A 69 3.56 -6.82 2.75
CA VAL A 69 2.49 -6.18 1.95
C VAL A 69 3.08 -5.19 0.96
N GLY A 70 3.97 -4.31 1.42
CA GLY A 70 4.63 -3.34 0.55
C GLY A 70 5.44 -4.00 -0.56
N PHE A 71 6.20 -5.06 -0.23
CA PHE A 71 6.97 -5.81 -1.21
C PHE A 71 6.09 -6.49 -2.27
N ILE A 72 4.99 -7.14 -1.84
CA ILE A 72 4.05 -7.80 -2.75
C ILE A 72 3.40 -6.76 -3.68
N GLN A 73 3.00 -5.59 -3.16
CA GLN A 73 2.45 -4.52 -3.97
C GLN A 73 3.43 -4.06 -5.05
N LEU A 74 4.67 -3.73 -4.67
CA LEU A 74 5.70 -3.30 -5.62
C LEU A 74 5.98 -4.35 -6.69
N ARG A 75 6.01 -5.63 -6.30
CA ARG A 75 6.18 -6.74 -7.26
C ARG A 75 5.02 -6.85 -8.24
N ASN A 76 3.79 -6.60 -7.79
CA ASN A 76 2.58 -6.76 -8.59
C ASN A 76 2.30 -5.56 -9.48
N THR A 77 2.70 -4.35 -9.06
CA THR A 77 2.51 -3.12 -9.84
C THR A 77 3.10 -3.23 -11.26
N GLY A 78 4.19 -3.99 -11.43
CA GLY A 78 4.83 -4.23 -12.73
C GLY A 78 4.14 -5.24 -13.62
N LYS A 79 3.01 -5.85 -13.21
CA LYS A 79 2.34 -6.92 -13.93
C LYS A 79 0.92 -6.51 -14.33
N ASN A 80 0.47 -6.94 -15.52
CA ASN A 80 -0.88 -6.73 -16.05
C ASN A 80 -1.64 -8.05 -16.24
N THR A 81 -1.49 -9.00 -15.32
CA THR A 81 -2.26 -10.25 -15.34
C THR A 81 -3.47 -10.13 -14.42
N LEU A 82 -4.54 -10.87 -14.73
CA LEU A 82 -5.74 -10.90 -13.89
C LEU A 82 -5.42 -11.30 -12.45
N GLU A 83 -4.57 -12.31 -12.26
CA GLU A 83 -4.13 -12.76 -10.94
C GLU A 83 -3.39 -11.67 -10.17
N SER A 84 -2.51 -10.93 -10.86
CA SER A 84 -1.82 -9.79 -10.27
C SER A 84 -2.80 -8.70 -9.85
N ASN A 85 -3.81 -8.42 -10.66
CA ASN A 85 -4.82 -7.41 -10.34
C ASN A 85 -5.69 -7.82 -9.14
N ILE A 86 -6.07 -9.08 -9.02
CA ILE A 86 -6.80 -9.60 -7.84
C ILE A 86 -5.93 -9.47 -6.59
N MET A 87 -4.66 -9.85 -6.67
CA MET A 87 -3.71 -9.71 -5.57
C MET A 87 -3.52 -8.24 -5.19
N SER A 88 -3.45 -7.33 -6.16
CA SER A 88 -3.34 -5.89 -5.91
C SER A 88 -4.55 -5.34 -5.17
N VAL A 89 -5.78 -5.76 -5.53
CA VAL A 89 -7.00 -5.39 -4.79
C VAL A 89 -6.92 -5.85 -3.34
N LEU A 90 -6.50 -7.08 -3.11
CA LEU A 90 -6.34 -7.63 -1.75
C LEU A 90 -5.31 -6.83 -0.96
N MET A 91 -4.13 -6.58 -1.54
CA MET A 91 -3.05 -5.85 -0.87
C MET A 91 -3.42 -4.40 -0.58
N LEU A 92 -4.16 -3.72 -1.45
CA LEU A 92 -4.67 -2.37 -1.18
C LEU A 92 -5.64 -2.35 0.00
N LYS A 93 -6.54 -3.34 0.11
CA LYS A 93 -7.45 -3.46 1.26
C LYS A 93 -6.71 -3.75 2.56
N VAL A 94 -5.71 -4.64 2.52
CA VAL A 94 -4.85 -4.92 3.69
C VAL A 94 -4.06 -3.66 4.09
N SER A 95 -3.53 -2.92 3.12
CA SER A 95 -2.84 -1.64 3.39
C SER A 95 -3.78 -0.61 4.01
N ALA A 96 -5.01 -0.51 3.52
CA ALA A 96 -6.02 0.39 4.09
C ALA A 96 -6.27 0.07 5.57
N PHE A 97 -6.38 -1.21 5.91
CA PHE A 97 -6.53 -1.65 7.30
C PHE A 97 -5.29 -1.32 8.15
N LEU A 98 -4.08 -1.54 7.64
CA LEU A 98 -2.84 -1.19 8.35
C LEU A 98 -2.72 0.32 8.60
N TRP A 99 -3.03 1.14 7.59
CA TRP A 99 -3.02 2.59 7.75
C TRP A 99 -4.08 3.09 8.74
N LEU A 100 -5.27 2.45 8.74
CA LEU A 100 -6.30 2.74 9.74
C LEU A 100 -5.84 2.38 11.15
N LEU A 101 -5.20 1.23 11.32
CA LEU A 101 -4.61 0.82 12.59
C LEU A 101 -3.58 1.85 13.07
N PHE A 102 -2.68 2.30 12.18
CA PHE A 102 -1.70 3.33 12.52
C PHE A 102 -2.36 4.67 12.87
N ALA A 103 -3.43 5.06 12.15
CA ALA A 103 -4.20 6.25 12.50
C ALA A 103 -4.78 6.16 13.92
N ILE A 104 -5.39 5.04 14.28
CA ILE A 104 -5.97 4.82 15.62
C ILE A 104 -4.88 4.89 16.68
N LEU A 105 -3.73 4.23 16.47
CA LEU A 105 -2.60 4.26 17.39
C LEU A 105 -2.08 5.70 17.61
N PHE A 106 -1.93 6.47 16.53
CA PHE A 106 -1.53 7.88 16.61
C PHE A 106 -2.57 8.75 17.30
N GLY A 107 -3.86 8.50 17.06
CA GLY A 107 -4.94 9.25 17.69
C GLY A 107 -5.06 8.98 19.19
N ALA A 108 -4.76 7.76 19.63
CA ALA A 108 -4.79 7.37 21.04
C ALA A 108 -3.64 8.00 21.85
N GLU A 109 -2.45 8.15 21.24
CA GLU A 109 -1.25 8.64 21.94
C GLU A 109 -1.18 10.17 22.03
N TYR A 110 -1.78 10.89 21.09
CA TYR A 110 -1.62 12.35 20.94
C TYR A 110 -2.95 13.09 20.81
N PRO A 111 -3.74 13.22 21.88
CA PRO A 111 -4.86 14.13 21.89
C PRO A 111 -4.37 15.60 22.06
N PRO A 112 -4.98 16.63 21.39
CA PRO A 112 -6.01 16.49 20.37
C PRO A 112 -5.40 16.01 19.04
N LEU A 113 -6.17 15.25 18.27
CA LEU A 113 -5.84 14.57 17.01
C LEU A 113 -4.63 15.16 16.26
N SER A 114 -3.53 14.39 16.22
CA SER A 114 -2.29 14.82 15.59
C SER A 114 -2.39 14.81 14.06
N THR A 115 -1.50 15.56 13.40
CA THR A 115 -1.35 15.49 11.93
C THR A 115 -1.10 14.08 11.44
N GLY A 116 -0.42 13.23 12.23
CA GLY A 116 -0.21 11.82 11.93
C GLY A 116 -1.50 11.03 11.82
N PHE A 117 -2.47 11.25 12.72
CA PHE A 117 -3.78 10.62 12.65
C PHE A 117 -4.46 10.89 11.30
N PHE A 118 -4.57 12.16 10.90
CA PHE A 118 -5.21 12.53 9.64
C PHE A 118 -4.45 12.01 8.41
N THR A 119 -3.13 12.03 8.44
CA THR A 119 -2.30 11.53 7.36
C THR A 119 -2.52 10.03 7.13
N TYR A 120 -2.49 9.22 8.18
CA TYR A 120 -2.69 7.78 8.06
C TYR A 120 -4.13 7.42 7.74
N LEU A 121 -5.10 8.16 8.28
CA LEU A 121 -6.51 8.02 7.91
C LEU A 121 -6.70 8.30 6.42
N TRP A 122 -6.08 9.35 5.90
CA TRP A 122 -6.13 9.68 4.47
C TRP A 122 -5.51 8.58 3.60
N PHE A 123 -4.35 8.05 3.96
CA PHE A 123 -3.76 6.90 3.27
C PHE A 123 -4.69 5.69 3.28
N SER A 124 -5.35 5.41 4.39
CA SER A 124 -6.33 4.33 4.49
C SER A 124 -7.47 4.52 3.48
N VAL A 125 -8.06 5.72 3.43
CA VAL A 125 -9.16 6.04 2.49
C VAL A 125 -8.71 5.90 1.04
N VAL A 126 -7.54 6.44 0.68
CA VAL A 126 -7.00 6.36 -0.69
C VAL A 126 -6.77 4.91 -1.11
N CYS A 127 -6.20 4.08 -0.23
CA CYS A 127 -5.99 2.66 -0.50
C CYS A 127 -7.32 1.90 -0.66
N LEU A 128 -8.31 2.22 0.17
CA LEU A 128 -9.63 1.60 0.10
C LEU A 128 -10.33 1.93 -1.22
N LEU A 129 -10.36 3.20 -1.60
CA LEU A 129 -10.94 3.66 -2.87
C LEU A 129 -10.20 3.06 -4.08
N GLY A 130 -8.87 3.03 -4.05
CA GLY A 130 -8.05 2.37 -5.08
C GLY A 130 -8.37 0.88 -5.21
N GLY A 131 -8.53 0.18 -4.09
CA GLY A 131 -8.91 -1.23 -4.05
C GLY A 131 -10.30 -1.49 -4.61
N PHE A 132 -11.29 -0.65 -4.31
CA PHE A 132 -12.64 -0.76 -4.88
C PHE A 132 -12.66 -0.46 -6.38
N HIS A 133 -11.97 0.59 -6.82
CA HIS A 133 -11.90 0.95 -8.24
C HIS A 133 -11.27 -0.17 -9.07
N LEU A 134 -10.12 -0.71 -8.63
CA LEU A 134 -9.46 -1.83 -9.31
C LEU A 134 -10.32 -3.10 -9.28
N GLY A 135 -11.03 -3.36 -8.19
CA GLY A 135 -11.96 -4.48 -8.07
C GLY A 135 -13.11 -4.39 -9.07
N ALA A 136 -13.69 -3.19 -9.24
CA ALA A 136 -14.75 -2.95 -10.23
C ALA A 136 -14.24 -3.15 -11.67
N GLN A 137 -13.04 -2.66 -12.00
CA GLN A 137 -12.42 -2.88 -13.31
C GLN A 137 -12.22 -4.37 -13.61
N ASN A 138 -11.69 -5.15 -12.64
CA ASN A 138 -11.49 -6.58 -12.81
C ASN A 138 -12.81 -7.32 -13.05
N THR A 139 -13.87 -6.97 -12.33
CA THR A 139 -15.20 -7.56 -12.52
C THR A 139 -15.74 -7.27 -13.92
N TYR A 140 -15.60 -6.03 -14.39
CA TYR A 140 -16.02 -5.64 -15.73
C TYR A 140 -15.26 -6.40 -16.83
N GLU A 141 -13.95 -6.54 -16.70
CA GLU A 141 -13.15 -7.34 -17.66
C GLU A 141 -13.56 -8.81 -17.70
N LEU A 142 -13.86 -9.41 -16.54
CA LEU A 142 -14.34 -10.79 -16.46
C LEU A 142 -15.68 -10.97 -17.19
N LEU A 143 -16.64 -10.07 -16.96
CA LEU A 143 -17.94 -10.10 -17.63
C LEU A 143 -17.81 -9.96 -19.15
N LEU A 144 -16.93 -9.10 -19.62
CA LEU A 144 -16.66 -8.97 -21.07
C LEU A 144 -16.11 -10.26 -21.66
N ARG A 145 -15.14 -10.91 -21.00
CA ARG A 145 -14.55 -12.16 -21.46
C ARG A 145 -15.60 -13.29 -21.53
N GLU A 146 -16.50 -13.37 -20.56
CA GLU A 146 -17.60 -14.34 -20.56
C GLU A 146 -18.58 -14.08 -21.72
N ALA A 147 -18.95 -12.81 -21.96
CA ALA A 147 -19.81 -12.45 -23.09
C ALA A 147 -19.19 -12.82 -24.45
N TYR A 148 -17.89 -12.60 -24.64
CA TYR A 148 -17.20 -12.98 -25.88
C TYR A 148 -17.04 -14.50 -26.05
N ARG A 149 -17.01 -15.27 -24.97
CA ARG A 149 -16.88 -16.74 -25.04
C ARG A 149 -18.22 -17.42 -25.40
N ASN A 150 -19.33 -16.77 -25.09
CA ASN A 150 -20.67 -17.33 -25.29
C ASN A 150 -21.31 -16.91 -26.63
N ASN A 151 -20.62 -16.07 -27.41
CA ASN A 151 -20.96 -15.70 -28.81
C ASN A 151 -20.04 -16.43 -29.81
#